data_c3d17c4bc2ff2fae034b309d6ed84669
#
_entry.id   c3d17c4bc2ff2fae034b309d6ed84669
#
_cell.length_a   1.000
_cell.length_b   1.000
_cell.length_c   1.000
_cell.angle_alpha   90.00
_cell.angle_beta   90.00
_cell.angle_gamma   90.00
#
_symmetry.space_group_name_H-M   'P 1'
#
loop_
_entity.id
_entity.type
_entity.pdbx_description
1 polymer ?
#
loop_
_entity_poly.entity_id
_entity_poly.type
_entity_poly.pdbx_seq_one_letter_code
_entity_poly.pdbx_strand_id
1 'polypeptide(L)'
;KISWKLSNIEIYTENLLNQKILEFKKTNSKIFSIIRNDQLYKNLNINLKSNKFFKKKSIKNNNFSIIEKYNLIFNCNKDHSITKKFFSKKIEKEYKSVAHTAIVKHQKIDNQVAIQIFTKLGPIAFLPISNSETSIVYSINTNKPVDLESLINKYNTKYSILKILDKKSFKLKSL
;
A
#
# COMPACT_ATOMS: atom_id res chain seq x y z
N LYS A 1 -10.19 13.29 8.71
CA LYS A 1 -9.30 12.34 9.40
C LYS A 1 -8.57 11.54 8.35
N ILE A 2 -7.25 11.71 8.21
CA ILE A 2 -6.46 11.10 7.13
C ILE A 2 -6.02 9.66 7.43
N SER A 3 -6.14 9.21 8.68
CA SER A 3 -5.71 7.87 9.10
C SER A 3 -6.86 7.08 9.71
N TRP A 4 -6.93 5.80 9.39
CA TRP A 4 -7.79 4.82 10.04
C TRP A 4 -6.99 4.03 11.06
N LYS A 5 -7.42 4.05 12.31
CA LYS A 5 -6.71 3.42 13.42
C LYS A 5 -7.19 1.97 13.61
N LEU A 6 -6.25 1.05 13.75
CA LEU A 6 -6.49 -0.38 14.00
C LEU A 6 -6.21 -0.73 15.45
N SER A 7 -7.05 -1.60 16.00
CA SER A 7 -6.88 -2.18 17.34
C SER A 7 -6.07 -3.48 17.30
N ASN A 8 -6.27 -4.28 16.26
CA ASN A 8 -5.68 -5.61 16.15
C ASN A 8 -5.18 -5.87 14.73
N ILE A 9 -4.20 -6.79 14.64
CA ILE A 9 -3.85 -7.51 13.43
C ILE A 9 -3.97 -9.00 13.73
N GLU A 10 -4.70 -9.71 12.90
CA GLU A 10 -4.89 -11.15 12.99
C GLU A 10 -4.28 -11.84 11.79
N ILE A 11 -3.53 -12.91 12.04
CA ILE A 11 -2.85 -13.69 11.02
C ILE A 11 -3.39 -15.11 11.01
N TYR A 12 -3.75 -15.56 9.80
CA TYR A 12 -4.30 -16.88 9.52
C TYR A 12 -3.48 -17.60 8.45
N THR A 13 -3.68 -18.89 8.33
CA THR A 13 -3.17 -19.67 7.21
C THR A 13 -4.27 -20.53 6.58
N GLU A 14 -4.23 -20.65 5.26
CA GLU A 14 -5.19 -21.46 4.49
C GLU A 14 -5.19 -22.94 4.93
N ASN A 15 -4.05 -23.45 5.40
CA ASN A 15 -3.88 -24.87 5.76
C ASN A 15 -4.54 -25.25 7.09
N LEU A 16 -4.85 -24.30 7.95
CA LEU A 16 -5.42 -24.52 9.28
C LEU A 16 -6.86 -24.01 9.36
N LEU A 17 -7.72 -24.37 8.41
CA LEU A 17 -9.18 -24.16 8.41
C LEU A 17 -9.63 -23.03 9.34
N ASN A 18 -9.24 -21.79 9.00
CA ASN A 18 -9.58 -20.57 9.74
C ASN A 18 -9.00 -20.45 11.16
N GLN A 19 -8.01 -21.25 11.55
CA GLN A 19 -7.32 -21.03 12.81
C GLN A 19 -6.44 -19.78 12.73
N LYS A 20 -6.62 -18.92 13.71
CA LYS A 20 -5.74 -17.77 13.93
C LYS A 20 -4.41 -18.27 14.49
N ILE A 21 -3.32 -18.03 13.76
CA ILE A 21 -1.96 -18.46 14.16
C ILE A 21 -1.23 -17.41 14.99
N LEU A 22 -1.57 -16.13 14.78
CA LEU A 22 -0.94 -15.02 15.50
C LEU A 22 -1.90 -13.85 15.61
N GLU A 23 -1.85 -13.14 16.73
CA GLU A 23 -2.58 -11.90 16.94
C GLU A 23 -1.67 -10.84 17.57
N PHE A 24 -1.67 -9.66 16.98
CA PHE A 24 -1.11 -8.45 17.58
C PHE A 24 -2.25 -7.62 18.12
N LYS A 25 -2.33 -7.51 19.43
CA LYS A 25 -3.34 -6.73 20.13
C LYS A 25 -2.68 -5.98 21.28
N LYS A 26 -3.07 -4.74 21.50
CA LYS A 26 -2.66 -3.97 22.67
C LYS A 26 -3.90 -3.49 23.40
N THR A 27 -3.95 -3.75 24.69
CA THR A 27 -5.03 -3.30 25.55
C THR A 27 -5.03 -1.77 25.64
N ASN A 28 -6.19 -1.14 25.40
CA ASN A 28 -6.41 0.30 25.51
C ASN A 28 -5.59 1.20 24.57
N SER A 29 -4.98 0.67 23.50
CA SER A 29 -4.29 1.51 22.51
C SER A 29 -4.47 1.00 21.09
N LYS A 30 -4.29 1.92 20.13
CA LYS A 30 -4.26 1.56 18.69
C LYS A 30 -2.82 1.18 18.32
N ILE A 31 -2.68 0.06 17.60
CA ILE A 31 -1.37 -0.48 17.23
C ILE A 31 -0.86 0.16 15.94
N PHE A 32 -1.75 0.30 14.95
CA PHE A 32 -1.42 0.77 13.61
C PHE A 32 -2.40 1.82 13.11
N SER A 33 -1.96 2.55 12.10
CA SER A 33 -2.82 3.43 11.31
C SER A 33 -2.62 3.17 9.83
N ILE A 34 -3.71 3.04 9.11
CA ILE A 34 -3.70 2.96 7.65
C ILE A 34 -4.02 4.34 7.10
N ILE A 35 -3.23 4.79 6.14
CA ILE A 35 -3.36 6.10 5.51
C ILE A 35 -3.48 5.89 4.00
N ARG A 36 -4.44 6.55 3.38
CA ARG A 36 -4.53 6.59 1.91
C ARG A 36 -3.50 7.58 1.36
N ASN A 37 -2.68 7.12 0.42
CA ASN A 37 -1.60 7.93 -0.16
C ASN A 37 -2.10 9.23 -0.80
N ASP A 38 -3.26 9.21 -1.48
CA ASP A 38 -3.86 10.40 -2.08
C ASP A 38 -4.24 11.45 -1.02
N GLN A 39 -4.75 11.01 0.13
CA GLN A 39 -5.11 11.90 1.24
C GLN A 39 -3.86 12.45 1.95
N LEU A 40 -2.85 11.60 2.14
CA LEU A 40 -1.56 12.01 2.69
C LEU A 40 -0.92 13.09 1.81
N TYR A 41 -0.84 12.84 0.48
CA TYR A 41 -0.29 13.80 -0.48
C TYR A 41 -1.04 15.13 -0.46
N LYS A 42 -2.38 15.11 -0.49
CA LYS A 42 -3.20 16.34 -0.44
C LYS A 42 -2.92 17.14 0.82
N ASN A 43 -2.88 16.47 1.99
CA ASN A 43 -2.63 17.13 3.26
C ASN A 43 -1.22 17.74 3.35
N LEU A 44 -0.19 16.96 2.97
CA LEU A 44 1.18 17.46 2.91
C LEU A 44 1.32 18.65 1.96
N ASN A 45 0.68 18.59 0.78
CA ASN A 45 0.74 19.67 -0.20
C ASN A 45 0.05 20.95 0.29
N ILE A 46 -1.06 20.85 1.03
CA ILE A 46 -1.71 22.01 1.66
C ILE A 46 -0.78 22.65 2.70
N ASN A 47 -0.22 21.84 3.61
CA ASN A 47 0.67 22.35 4.66
C ASN A 47 1.98 22.93 4.10
N LEU A 48 2.52 22.34 3.04
CA LEU A 48 3.74 22.87 2.39
C LEU A 48 3.48 24.19 1.68
N LYS A 49 2.32 24.39 1.05
CA LYS A 49 1.98 25.66 0.38
C LYS A 49 1.94 26.85 1.34
N SER A 50 1.59 26.64 2.60
CA SER A 50 1.58 27.69 3.62
C SER A 50 2.97 28.00 4.19
N ASN A 51 3.98 27.19 3.87
CA ASN A 51 5.34 27.40 4.37
C ASN A 51 6.11 28.39 3.46
N LYS A 52 6.55 29.52 4.01
CA LYS A 52 7.26 30.56 3.26
C LYS A 52 8.60 30.11 2.64
N PHE A 53 9.20 29.05 3.18
CA PHE A 53 10.45 28.48 2.68
C PHE A 53 10.25 27.41 1.60
N PHE A 54 9.01 26.97 1.38
CA PHE A 54 8.70 25.96 0.37
C PHE A 54 8.42 26.58 -0.98
N LYS A 55 9.15 26.13 -2.01
CA LYS A 55 8.93 26.53 -3.41
C LYS A 55 8.77 25.28 -4.27
N LYS A 56 7.59 25.08 -4.84
CA LYS A 56 7.33 24.00 -5.80
C LYS A 56 7.74 24.46 -7.21
N LYS A 57 8.69 23.75 -7.82
CA LYS A 57 9.13 23.98 -9.20
C LYS A 57 8.97 22.70 -10.01
N SER A 58 8.55 22.84 -11.26
CA SER A 58 8.61 21.77 -12.25
C SER A 58 9.96 21.85 -12.97
N ILE A 59 10.71 20.74 -12.95
CA ILE A 59 11.97 20.64 -13.69
C ILE A 59 11.60 20.05 -15.05
N LYS A 60 11.69 20.89 -16.10
CA LYS A 60 11.58 20.41 -17.48
C LYS A 60 12.95 19.94 -17.93
N ASN A 61 13.02 18.70 -18.42
CA ASN A 61 14.15 18.07 -19.11
C ASN A 61 15.57 18.49 -18.72
N ASN A 62 16.29 17.59 -18.07
CA ASN A 62 17.77 17.53 -17.94
C ASN A 62 18.52 18.83 -17.58
N ASN A 63 17.86 19.84 -17.04
CA ASN A 63 18.54 21.06 -16.61
C ASN A 63 19.23 20.85 -15.25
N PHE A 64 20.44 20.29 -15.31
CA PHE A 64 21.28 20.03 -14.13
C PHE A 64 21.81 21.28 -13.45
N SER A 65 21.81 22.45 -14.12
CA SER A 65 22.26 23.71 -13.53
C SER A 65 21.40 24.14 -12.33
N ILE A 66 20.17 23.66 -12.24
CA ILE A 66 19.31 23.90 -11.08
C ILE A 66 19.83 23.15 -9.86
N ILE A 67 20.41 21.97 -10.05
CA ILE A 67 20.87 21.08 -8.97
C ILE A 67 22.08 21.67 -8.26
N GLU A 68 22.98 22.30 -9.00
CA GLU A 68 24.22 22.93 -8.49
C GLU A 68 23.94 24.10 -7.52
N LYS A 69 22.71 24.59 -7.47
CA LYS A 69 22.28 25.65 -6.57
C LYS A 69 21.85 25.18 -5.18
N TYR A 70 21.86 23.87 -4.92
CA TYR A 70 21.40 23.29 -3.65
C TYR A 70 22.52 22.55 -2.95
N ASN A 71 22.64 22.75 -1.65
CA ASN A 71 23.64 22.08 -0.81
C ASN A 71 23.28 20.61 -0.55
N LEU A 72 21.98 20.26 -0.62
CA LEU A 72 21.49 18.91 -0.37
C LEU A 72 20.33 18.59 -1.32
N ILE A 73 20.36 17.40 -1.90
CA ILE A 73 19.36 16.92 -2.86
C ILE A 73 18.90 15.53 -2.47
N PHE A 74 17.57 15.36 -2.28
CA PHE A 74 16.93 14.09 -2.12
C PHE A 74 16.25 13.68 -3.43
N ASN A 75 16.78 12.66 -4.11
CA ASN A 75 16.16 12.11 -5.30
C ASN A 75 15.36 10.86 -4.96
N CYS A 76 14.03 10.99 -5.01
CA CYS A 76 13.09 9.90 -4.74
C CYS A 76 12.56 9.24 -6.03
N ASN A 77 13.12 9.56 -7.20
CA ASN A 77 12.71 8.98 -8.47
C ASN A 77 13.88 8.22 -9.12
N LYS A 78 13.82 6.88 -9.08
CA LYS A 78 14.86 6.00 -9.63
C LYS A 78 15.09 6.17 -11.14
N ASP A 79 14.07 6.57 -11.89
CA ASP A 79 14.14 6.71 -13.34
C ASP A 79 14.52 8.13 -13.78
N HIS A 80 14.71 9.03 -12.82
CA HIS A 80 15.10 10.41 -13.12
C HIS A 80 16.54 10.48 -13.65
N SER A 81 16.82 11.44 -14.53
CA SER A 81 18.15 11.67 -15.11
C SER A 81 19.27 11.89 -14.07
N ILE A 82 18.92 12.45 -12.90
CA ILE A 82 19.85 12.59 -11.76
C ILE A 82 20.36 11.21 -11.30
N THR A 83 19.51 10.21 -11.20
CA THR A 83 19.91 8.85 -10.83
C THR A 83 20.94 8.32 -11.82
N LYS A 84 20.69 8.48 -13.12
CA LYS A 84 21.62 8.03 -14.17
C LYS A 84 22.96 8.77 -14.15
N LYS A 85 22.96 10.05 -13.75
CA LYS A 85 24.19 10.87 -13.70
C LYS A 85 25.08 10.52 -12.50
N PHE A 86 24.48 10.28 -11.32
CA PHE A 86 25.23 10.15 -10.06
C PHE A 86 25.35 8.71 -9.56
N PHE A 87 24.54 7.78 -10.08
CA PHE A 87 24.54 6.36 -9.68
C PHE A 87 24.79 5.47 -10.90
N SER A 88 26.05 5.09 -11.09
CA SER A 88 26.48 4.27 -12.24
C SER A 88 26.16 2.78 -12.11
N LYS A 89 25.94 2.29 -10.89
CA LYS A 89 25.61 0.89 -10.64
C LYS A 89 24.22 0.76 -10.09
N LYS A 90 23.41 -0.11 -10.70
CA LYS A 90 22.05 -0.42 -10.29
C LYS A 90 21.90 -1.93 -10.17
N ILE A 91 21.52 -2.38 -8.99
CA ILE A 91 21.16 -3.79 -8.77
C ILE A 91 19.63 -3.87 -8.82
N GLU A 92 19.10 -4.52 -9.85
CA GLU A 92 17.67 -4.81 -9.95
C GLU A 92 17.42 -6.30 -9.74
N LYS A 93 16.50 -6.63 -8.87
CA LYS A 93 16.00 -8.00 -8.67
C LYS A 93 14.50 -8.04 -8.97
N GLU A 94 14.11 -8.88 -9.90
CA GLU A 94 12.70 -9.20 -10.14
C GLU A 94 12.29 -10.34 -9.19
N TYR A 95 11.22 -10.09 -8.44
CA TYR A 95 10.71 -11.09 -7.48
C TYR A 95 9.77 -12.11 -8.11
N LYS A 96 9.50 -12.04 -9.42
CA LYS A 96 8.53 -12.88 -10.15
C LYS A 96 7.15 -12.93 -9.46
N SER A 97 6.83 -11.88 -8.72
CA SER A 97 5.61 -11.76 -7.94
C SER A 97 4.79 -10.58 -8.43
N VAL A 98 3.48 -10.71 -8.35
CA VAL A 98 2.52 -9.64 -8.70
C VAL A 98 1.69 -9.31 -7.48
N ALA A 99 1.63 -8.03 -7.13
CA ALA A 99 0.70 -7.53 -6.13
C ALA A 99 -0.60 -7.08 -6.81
N HIS A 100 -1.70 -7.67 -6.41
CA HIS A 100 -3.05 -7.26 -6.80
C HIS A 100 -3.67 -6.46 -5.67
N THR A 101 -4.30 -5.33 -6.00
CA THR A 101 -4.97 -4.48 -5.03
C THR A 101 -6.40 -4.19 -5.45
N ALA A 102 -7.29 -4.05 -4.48
CA ALA A 102 -8.66 -3.60 -4.68
C ALA A 102 -9.17 -2.86 -3.45
N ILE A 103 -10.27 -2.13 -3.59
CA ILE A 103 -11.05 -1.59 -2.48
C ILE A 103 -12.41 -2.29 -2.48
N VAL A 104 -12.74 -2.88 -1.36
CA VAL A 104 -14.04 -3.52 -1.13
C VAL A 104 -14.92 -2.56 -0.34
N LYS A 105 -16.07 -2.20 -0.92
CA LYS A 105 -17.19 -1.57 -0.20
C LYS A 105 -18.08 -2.65 0.39
N HIS A 106 -18.41 -2.53 1.66
CA HIS A 106 -19.22 -3.50 2.40
C HIS A 106 -20.21 -2.79 3.34
N GLN A 107 -21.15 -3.53 3.88
CA GLN A 107 -22.04 -3.02 4.91
C GLN A 107 -21.23 -2.45 6.08
N LYS A 108 -21.77 -1.39 6.72
CA LYS A 108 -21.10 -0.71 7.83
C LYS A 108 -20.94 -1.63 9.03
N ILE A 109 -19.69 -1.79 9.49
CA ILE A 109 -19.31 -2.59 10.67
C ILE A 109 -18.28 -1.83 11.51
N ASP A 110 -18.01 -2.29 12.73
CA ASP A 110 -16.80 -1.88 13.45
C ASP A 110 -15.57 -2.54 12.80
N ASN A 111 -14.84 -1.76 12.03
CA ASN A 111 -13.80 -2.24 11.13
C ASN A 111 -12.41 -1.79 11.60
N GLN A 112 -11.96 -2.31 12.74
CA GLN A 112 -10.67 -1.93 13.36
C GLN A 112 -9.66 -3.09 13.42
N VAL A 113 -9.94 -4.23 12.79
CA VAL A 113 -9.08 -5.41 12.77
C VAL A 113 -8.58 -5.64 11.35
N ALA A 114 -7.26 -5.59 11.14
CA ALA A 114 -6.65 -6.05 9.91
C ALA A 114 -6.48 -7.56 9.94
N ILE A 115 -6.71 -8.21 8.80
CA ILE A 115 -6.59 -9.66 8.64
C ILE A 115 -5.58 -9.95 7.56
N GLN A 116 -4.63 -10.85 7.83
CA GLN A 116 -3.73 -11.39 6.84
C GLN A 116 -3.85 -12.91 6.81
N ILE A 117 -3.97 -13.47 5.61
CA ILE A 117 -4.10 -14.92 5.40
C ILE A 117 -2.93 -15.36 4.52
N PHE A 118 -2.11 -16.28 4.99
CA PHE A 118 -1.08 -16.94 4.18
C PHE A 118 -1.73 -18.06 3.38
N THR A 119 -1.80 -17.86 2.06
CA THR A 119 -2.34 -18.85 1.12
C THR A 119 -1.22 -19.57 0.37
N LYS A 120 -1.52 -20.65 -0.33
CA LYS A 120 -0.56 -21.39 -1.18
C LYS A 120 0.07 -20.52 -2.27
N LEU A 121 -0.64 -19.49 -2.76
CA LEU A 121 -0.14 -18.58 -3.81
C LEU A 121 0.61 -17.37 -3.24
N GLY A 122 0.45 -17.08 -1.95
CA GLY A 122 1.05 -15.94 -1.27
C GLY A 122 0.07 -15.27 -0.30
N PRO A 123 0.48 -14.21 0.41
CA PRO A 123 -0.34 -13.56 1.42
C PRO A 123 -1.42 -12.66 0.81
N ILE A 124 -2.66 -12.79 1.30
CA ILE A 124 -3.75 -11.83 1.09
C ILE A 124 -4.00 -11.07 2.39
N ALA A 125 -4.14 -9.75 2.30
CA ALA A 125 -4.44 -8.89 3.43
C ALA A 125 -5.73 -8.10 3.22
N PHE A 126 -6.55 -8.04 4.26
CA PHE A 126 -7.74 -7.20 4.39
C PHE A 126 -7.42 -6.06 5.36
N LEU A 127 -7.26 -4.86 4.82
CA LEU A 127 -6.77 -3.68 5.53
C LEU A 127 -7.90 -2.64 5.65
N PRO A 128 -8.56 -2.52 6.81
CA PRO A 128 -9.63 -1.54 7.02
C PRO A 128 -9.18 -0.10 6.75
N ILE A 129 -9.97 0.64 5.98
CA ILE A 129 -9.74 2.06 5.71
C ILE A 129 -10.90 2.95 6.15
N SER A 130 -12.05 2.34 6.44
CA SER A 130 -13.21 2.97 7.09
C SER A 130 -14.13 1.89 7.67
N ASN A 131 -15.25 2.28 8.27
CA ASN A 131 -16.29 1.34 8.72
C ASN A 131 -17.02 0.62 7.57
N SER A 132 -16.87 1.08 6.33
CA SER A 132 -17.56 0.54 5.15
C SER A 132 -16.65 0.26 3.96
N GLU A 133 -15.33 0.46 4.13
CA GLU A 133 -14.33 0.21 3.09
C GLU A 133 -13.11 -0.51 3.66
N THR A 134 -12.64 -1.51 2.92
CA THR A 134 -11.45 -2.30 3.23
C THR A 134 -10.58 -2.39 1.98
N SER A 135 -9.29 -2.05 2.12
CA SER A 135 -8.30 -2.26 1.06
C SER A 135 -7.83 -3.71 1.08
N ILE A 136 -7.77 -4.31 -0.09
CA ILE A 136 -7.23 -5.66 -0.28
C ILE A 136 -5.88 -5.55 -0.93
N VAL A 137 -4.92 -6.32 -0.42
CA VAL A 137 -3.60 -6.51 -1.04
C VAL A 137 -3.33 -8.00 -1.12
N TYR A 138 -3.14 -8.51 -2.32
CA TYR A 138 -2.79 -9.91 -2.55
C TYR A 138 -1.49 -10.00 -3.33
N SER A 139 -0.44 -10.50 -2.70
CA SER A 139 0.87 -10.72 -3.32
C SER A 139 1.00 -12.19 -3.70
N ILE A 140 1.17 -12.48 -4.99
CA ILE A 140 1.22 -13.85 -5.50
C ILE A 140 2.47 -14.11 -6.33
N ASN A 141 3.03 -15.31 -6.16
CA ASN A 141 4.20 -15.79 -6.89
C ASN A 141 3.79 -16.51 -8.18
N THR A 142 3.06 -15.81 -9.05
CA THR A 142 2.71 -16.33 -10.37
C THR A 142 2.51 -15.19 -11.36
N ASN A 143 2.86 -15.45 -12.63
CA ASN A 143 2.57 -14.55 -13.75
C ASN A 143 1.25 -14.90 -14.43
N LYS A 144 0.52 -15.93 -13.97
CA LYS A 144 -0.78 -16.31 -14.56
C LYS A 144 -1.84 -15.26 -14.20
N PRO A 145 -2.78 -15.00 -15.10
CA PRO A 145 -3.94 -14.18 -14.78
C PRO A 145 -4.68 -14.75 -13.58
N VAL A 146 -5.10 -13.89 -12.67
CA VAL A 146 -5.79 -14.26 -11.45
C VAL A 146 -7.11 -13.52 -11.37
N ASP A 147 -8.19 -14.23 -11.14
CA ASP A 147 -9.47 -13.62 -10.80
C ASP A 147 -9.45 -13.15 -9.34
N LEU A 148 -9.09 -11.88 -9.17
CA LEU A 148 -8.99 -11.27 -7.85
C LEU A 148 -10.35 -11.27 -7.12
N GLU A 149 -11.45 -11.14 -7.83
CA GLU A 149 -12.78 -11.06 -7.25
C GLU A 149 -13.21 -12.41 -6.65
N SER A 150 -13.00 -13.49 -7.39
CA SER A 150 -13.22 -14.85 -6.89
C SER A 150 -12.36 -15.14 -5.66
N LEU A 151 -11.10 -14.72 -5.66
CA LEU A 151 -10.20 -14.92 -4.52
C LEU A 151 -10.59 -14.07 -3.29
N ILE A 152 -11.01 -12.83 -3.50
CA ILE A 152 -11.52 -12.00 -2.40
C ILE A 152 -12.73 -12.69 -1.77
N ASN A 153 -13.67 -13.18 -2.56
CA ASN A 153 -14.85 -13.87 -2.07
C ASN A 153 -14.50 -15.19 -1.34
N LYS A 154 -13.53 -15.94 -1.86
CA LYS A 154 -13.05 -17.18 -1.24
C LYS A 154 -12.50 -16.96 0.18
N TYR A 155 -11.70 -15.89 0.36
CA TYR A 155 -11.01 -15.63 1.65
C TYR A 155 -11.75 -14.62 2.53
N ASN A 156 -12.84 -14.05 2.06
CA ASN A 156 -13.65 -13.12 2.83
C ASN A 156 -14.53 -13.87 3.83
N THR A 157 -14.22 -13.75 5.11
CA THR A 157 -15.00 -14.35 6.20
C THR A 157 -15.79 -13.32 7.01
N LYS A 158 -15.60 -12.02 6.72
CA LYS A 158 -16.08 -10.95 7.60
C LYS A 158 -17.04 -9.96 6.93
N TYR A 159 -16.87 -9.70 5.65
CA TYR A 159 -17.50 -8.54 5.01
C TYR A 159 -18.70 -8.93 4.14
N SER A 160 -19.86 -8.31 4.37
CA SER A 160 -20.99 -8.33 3.42
C SER A 160 -20.66 -7.37 2.28
N ILE A 161 -20.04 -7.90 1.22
CA ILE A 161 -19.51 -7.11 0.10
C ILE A 161 -20.65 -6.55 -0.75
N LEU A 162 -20.63 -5.26 -0.99
CA LEU A 162 -21.56 -4.54 -1.87
C LEU A 162 -20.93 -4.28 -3.26
N LYS A 163 -19.63 -3.95 -3.29
CA LYS A 163 -18.92 -3.63 -4.54
C LYS A 163 -17.42 -3.76 -4.37
N ILE A 164 -16.73 -4.19 -5.43
CA ILE A 164 -15.26 -4.20 -5.52
C ILE A 164 -14.82 -3.12 -6.51
N LEU A 165 -13.92 -2.24 -6.09
CA LEU A 165 -13.46 -1.06 -6.80
C LEU A 165 -11.93 -1.04 -6.92
N ASP A 166 -11.42 -0.17 -7.80
CA ASP A 166 -10.00 0.18 -7.92
C ASP A 166 -9.06 -1.03 -8.06
N LYS A 167 -9.50 -2.05 -8.83
CA LYS A 167 -8.68 -3.24 -9.11
C LYS A 167 -7.43 -2.83 -9.90
N LYS A 168 -6.24 -3.13 -9.35
CA LYS A 168 -4.93 -2.85 -9.97
C LYS A 168 -3.97 -4.00 -9.73
N SER A 169 -2.98 -4.13 -10.63
CA SER A 169 -1.93 -5.14 -10.53
C SER A 169 -0.57 -4.52 -10.77
N PHE A 170 0.41 -4.86 -9.95
CA PHE A 170 1.76 -4.34 -10.02
C PHE A 170 2.78 -5.48 -9.95
N LYS A 171 3.72 -5.51 -10.90
CA LYS A 171 4.88 -6.40 -10.79
C LYS A 171 5.80 -5.91 -9.66
N LEU A 172 6.18 -6.80 -8.77
CA LEU A 172 7.09 -6.48 -7.68
C LEU A 172 8.54 -6.55 -8.19
N LYS A 173 9.24 -5.43 -8.07
CA LYS A 173 10.67 -5.29 -8.38
C LYS A 173 11.39 -4.69 -7.18
N SER A 174 12.67 -5.02 -7.01
CA SER A 174 13.50 -4.28 -6.05
C SER A 174 13.64 -2.81 -6.49
N LEU A 175 13.72 -1.94 -5.53
CA LEU A 175 14.08 -0.54 -5.74
C LEU A 175 15.60 -0.43 -5.88
#